data_1d4eb683e2cf7005f87822e4ea38ba74
#
_entry.id   1d4eb683e2cf7005f87822e4ea38ba74
#
_cell.length_a   1.000
_cell.length_b   1.000
_cell.length_c   1.000
_cell.angle_alpha   90.00
_cell.angle_beta   90.00
_cell.angle_gamma   90.00
#
_symmetry.space_group_name_H-M   'P 1'
#
loop_
_entity.id
_entity.type
_entity.pdbx_description
1 polymer ?
#
loop_
_entity_poly.entity_id
_entity_poly.type
_entity_poly.pdbx_seq_one_letter_code
_entity_poly.pdbx_strand_id
1 'polypeptide(L)'
;MAVNKDPIAKKCRKFDISPAVMGYGNKKSTRNPGGNRRKKVSEYGAQLQEKQKVKFVYGVLEKQFHKYYLKAANMKGITGDNMLRLLEQRLDNVVFRLGLAKTRRMARQLVCHGHIRVNDIKVDIPSYQVKVGDKITLRKRSEEMEMFKSLREGTSTLIPKWLSFDAQNLTGTVNALPTREDIDLQVQENMIVEFYSR
;
A
#
# COMPACT_ATOMS: atom_id res chain seq x y z
N MET A 1 4.25 13.69 -11.97
CA MET A 1 3.13 12.88 -11.38
C MET A 1 2.79 13.44 -10.00
N ALA A 2 1.51 13.66 -9.68
CA ALA A 2 1.11 14.17 -8.37
C ALA A 2 1.34 13.10 -7.29
N VAL A 3 2.02 13.44 -6.20
CA VAL A 3 2.41 12.54 -5.11
C VAL A 3 1.84 13.06 -3.80
N ASN A 4 1.40 12.15 -2.93
CA ASN A 4 1.00 12.50 -1.57
C ASN A 4 2.25 12.90 -0.75
N LYS A 5 2.31 14.16 -0.32
CA LYS A 5 3.39 14.74 0.51
C LYS A 5 2.98 14.92 1.98
N ASP A 6 1.85 14.36 2.41
CA ASP A 6 1.35 14.50 3.78
C ASP A 6 2.40 14.10 4.84
N PRO A 7 2.46 14.80 5.97
CA PRO A 7 3.37 14.48 7.07
C PRO A 7 2.94 13.18 7.76
N ILE A 8 3.81 12.16 7.69
CA ILE A 8 3.50 10.79 8.12
C ILE A 8 3.12 10.73 9.61
N ALA A 9 3.97 11.20 10.51
CA ALA A 9 3.73 11.09 11.95
C ALA A 9 2.46 11.80 12.41
N LYS A 10 2.10 12.94 11.79
CA LYS A 10 0.86 13.67 12.10
C LYS A 10 -0.37 12.90 11.65
N LYS A 11 -0.32 12.31 10.45
CA LYS A 11 -1.44 11.56 9.89
C LYS A 11 -1.60 10.20 10.57
N CYS A 12 -0.51 9.51 10.91
CA CYS A 12 -0.55 8.27 11.67
C CYS A 12 -1.26 8.48 13.02
N ARG A 13 -0.91 9.53 13.76
CA ARG A 13 -1.61 9.88 15.01
C ARG A 13 -3.08 10.23 14.83
N LYS A 14 -3.43 10.89 13.69
CA LYS A 14 -4.83 11.23 13.39
C LYS A 14 -5.69 10.00 13.15
N PHE A 15 -5.12 8.98 12.47
CA PHE A 15 -5.83 7.78 12.05
C PHE A 15 -5.60 6.58 12.97
N ASP A 16 -4.87 6.79 14.06
CA ASP A 16 -4.50 5.73 15.01
C ASP A 16 -3.80 4.53 14.34
N ILE A 17 -2.84 4.85 13.47
CA ILE A 17 -2.04 3.86 12.75
C ILE A 17 -0.61 3.94 13.27
N SER A 18 0.00 2.80 13.61
CA SER A 18 1.43 2.76 13.91
C SER A 18 2.26 3.13 12.68
N PRO A 19 3.21 4.07 12.77
CA PRO A 19 4.12 4.37 11.66
C PRO A 19 4.89 3.14 11.16
N ALA A 20 5.14 2.16 12.03
CA ALA A 20 5.84 0.92 11.70
C ALA A 20 5.11 0.10 10.62
N VAL A 21 3.77 0.07 10.63
CA VAL A 21 2.94 -0.59 9.60
C VAL A 21 3.18 -0.01 8.20
N MET A 22 3.62 1.24 8.15
CA MET A 22 3.95 1.92 6.89
C MET A 22 5.46 1.88 6.57
N GLY A 23 6.26 1.18 7.39
CA GLY A 23 7.72 1.08 7.24
C GLY A 23 8.50 2.28 7.76
N TYR A 24 7.89 3.13 8.60
CA TYR A 24 8.57 4.27 9.21
C TYR A 24 8.90 4.00 10.68
N GLY A 25 10.05 4.49 11.14
CA GLY A 25 10.45 4.39 12.55
C GLY A 25 9.49 5.16 13.48
N ASN A 26 9.24 4.59 14.65
CA ASN A 26 8.46 5.24 15.71
C ASN A 26 9.30 6.35 16.36
N LYS A 27 9.16 7.58 15.88
CA LYS A 27 9.69 8.75 16.58
C LYS A 27 8.78 9.05 17.77
N LYS A 28 9.23 8.79 18.98
CA LYS A 28 8.56 9.26 20.21
C LYS A 28 8.57 10.79 20.19
N SER A 29 7.40 11.40 20.08
CA SER A 29 7.26 12.85 20.21
C SER A 29 7.11 13.16 21.69
N THR A 30 8.00 13.97 22.25
CA THR A 30 7.88 14.53 23.60
C THR A 30 6.76 15.58 23.69
N ARG A 31 6.26 16.04 22.53
CA ARG A 31 5.18 17.00 22.45
C ARG A 31 3.85 16.30 22.73
N ASN A 32 3.29 16.53 23.89
CA ASN A 32 1.91 16.15 24.19
C ASN A 32 0.99 17.18 23.51
N PRO A 33 0.40 16.88 22.32
CA PRO A 33 -0.59 17.77 21.75
C PRO A 33 -1.75 17.75 22.73
N GLY A 34 -2.00 18.89 23.38
CA GLY A 34 -3.02 19.06 24.42
C GLY A 34 -4.28 18.26 24.12
N GLY A 35 -4.78 17.57 25.12
CA GLY A 35 -5.72 16.47 25.03
C GLY A 35 -6.81 16.73 24.00
N ASN A 36 -6.99 15.77 23.13
CA ASN A 36 -8.09 15.79 22.19
C ASN A 36 -9.40 15.96 22.97
N ARG A 37 -9.92 17.18 23.02
CA ARG A 37 -11.31 17.38 23.42
C ARG A 37 -12.10 16.44 22.50
N ARG A 38 -12.73 15.42 23.08
CA ARG A 38 -13.58 14.46 22.38
C ARG A 38 -14.74 15.22 21.72
N LYS A 39 -14.51 15.76 20.54
CA LYS A 39 -15.61 16.29 19.73
C LYS A 39 -16.45 15.10 19.29
N LYS A 40 -17.76 15.17 19.52
CA LYS A 40 -18.70 14.20 18.96
C LYS A 40 -18.49 14.17 17.45
N VAL A 41 -18.02 13.03 16.94
CA VAL A 41 -17.78 12.86 15.51
C VAL A 41 -19.12 12.57 14.85
N SER A 42 -19.51 13.35 13.85
CA SER A 42 -20.69 13.05 13.04
C SER A 42 -20.46 11.77 12.21
N GLU A 43 -21.53 11.11 11.82
CA GLU A 43 -21.47 9.92 10.96
C GLU A 43 -20.70 10.19 9.67
N TYR A 44 -21.00 11.30 8.98
CA TYR A 44 -20.23 11.76 7.82
C TYR A 44 -18.73 11.92 8.15
N GLY A 45 -18.41 12.48 9.30
CA GLY A 45 -17.03 12.65 9.77
C GLY A 45 -16.30 11.32 9.95
N ALA A 46 -16.99 10.30 10.49
CA ALA A 46 -16.45 8.95 10.67
C ALA A 46 -16.20 8.28 9.31
N GLN A 47 -17.16 8.30 8.42
CA GLN A 47 -17.04 7.76 7.05
C GLN A 47 -15.90 8.44 6.27
N LEU A 48 -15.82 9.76 6.35
CA LEU A 48 -14.73 10.53 5.74
C LEU A 48 -13.36 10.13 6.33
N GLN A 49 -13.28 9.90 7.65
CA GLN A 49 -12.03 9.53 8.31
C GLN A 49 -11.55 8.15 7.84
N GLU A 50 -12.42 7.16 7.75
CA GLU A 50 -12.07 5.82 7.25
C GLU A 50 -11.58 5.88 5.79
N LYS A 51 -12.27 6.61 4.92
CA LYS A 51 -11.82 6.85 3.55
C LYS A 51 -10.42 7.48 3.50
N GLN A 52 -10.19 8.54 4.28
CA GLN A 52 -8.90 9.22 4.32
C GLN A 52 -7.78 8.34 4.90
N LYS A 53 -8.10 7.45 5.82
CA LYS A 53 -7.19 6.46 6.42
C LYS A 53 -6.65 5.52 5.34
N VAL A 54 -7.52 4.86 4.59
CA VAL A 54 -7.12 3.95 3.49
C VAL A 54 -6.31 4.70 2.42
N LYS A 55 -6.82 5.83 1.97
CA LYS A 55 -6.14 6.67 0.98
C LYS A 55 -4.74 7.07 1.42
N PHE A 56 -4.54 7.37 2.69
CA PHE A 56 -3.25 7.74 3.25
C PHE A 56 -2.28 6.55 3.29
N VAL A 57 -2.72 5.37 3.72
CA VAL A 57 -1.89 4.16 3.82
C VAL A 57 -1.34 3.76 2.46
N TYR A 58 -2.19 3.74 1.42
CA TYR A 58 -1.77 3.39 0.06
C TYR A 58 -1.16 4.56 -0.72
N GLY A 59 -1.15 5.76 -0.16
CA GLY A 59 -0.58 6.96 -0.81
C GLY A 59 -1.30 7.36 -2.10
N VAL A 60 -2.58 7.02 -2.24
CA VAL A 60 -3.39 7.30 -3.43
C VAL A 60 -4.10 8.65 -3.30
N LEU A 61 -4.21 9.40 -4.41
CA LEU A 61 -4.95 10.67 -4.46
C LEU A 61 -6.45 10.42 -4.66
N GLU A 62 -7.28 11.40 -4.27
CA GLU A 62 -8.75 11.29 -4.27
C GLU A 62 -9.32 10.82 -5.61
N LYS A 63 -8.93 11.46 -6.71
CA LYS A 63 -9.41 11.12 -8.06
C LYS A 63 -9.11 9.65 -8.44
N GLN A 64 -7.94 9.15 -8.04
CA GLN A 64 -7.56 7.75 -8.31
C GLN A 64 -8.30 6.80 -7.37
N PHE A 65 -8.46 7.17 -6.11
CA PHE A 65 -9.17 6.37 -5.13
C PHE A 65 -10.63 6.18 -5.53
N HIS A 66 -11.30 7.24 -5.96
CA HIS A 66 -12.67 7.18 -6.47
C HIS A 66 -12.78 6.26 -7.70
N LYS A 67 -11.79 6.26 -8.61
CA LYS A 67 -11.76 5.31 -9.75
C LYS A 67 -11.68 3.86 -9.28
N TYR A 68 -10.93 3.56 -8.21
CA TYR A 68 -10.90 2.21 -7.62
C TYR A 68 -12.24 1.81 -7.03
N TYR A 69 -12.93 2.75 -6.36
CA TYR A 69 -14.28 2.51 -5.86
C TYR A 69 -15.26 2.17 -7.01
N LEU A 70 -15.31 2.98 -8.06
CA LEU A 70 -16.17 2.72 -9.22
C LEU A 70 -15.86 1.36 -9.88
N LYS A 71 -14.57 1.03 -10.01
CA LYS A 71 -14.17 -0.27 -10.56
C LYS A 71 -14.61 -1.42 -9.65
N ALA A 72 -14.48 -1.27 -8.34
CA ALA A 72 -14.88 -2.27 -7.37
C ALA A 72 -16.40 -2.48 -7.32
N ALA A 73 -17.18 -1.41 -7.46
CA ALA A 73 -18.63 -1.47 -7.50
C ALA A 73 -19.17 -2.25 -8.71
N ASN A 74 -18.44 -2.24 -9.83
CA ASN A 74 -18.79 -2.99 -11.03
C ASN A 74 -18.31 -4.45 -11.01
N MET A 75 -17.58 -4.87 -9.97
CA MET A 75 -17.11 -6.25 -9.79
C MET A 75 -18.13 -7.06 -9.00
N LYS A 76 -18.20 -8.37 -9.27
CA LYS A 76 -19.01 -9.29 -8.45
C LYS A 76 -18.44 -9.41 -7.04
N GLY A 77 -19.29 -9.45 -6.02
CA GLY A 77 -18.93 -9.60 -4.62
C GLY A 77 -19.03 -8.31 -3.81
N ILE A 78 -18.43 -8.29 -2.62
CA ILE A 78 -18.49 -7.17 -1.67
C ILE A 78 -17.60 -6.03 -2.20
N THR A 79 -18.21 -4.86 -2.44
CA THR A 79 -17.51 -3.68 -3.01
C THR A 79 -16.30 -3.25 -2.18
N GLY A 80 -16.42 -3.27 -0.85
CA GLY A 80 -15.33 -2.91 0.06
C GLY A 80 -14.10 -3.81 -0.11
N ASP A 81 -14.31 -5.13 -0.12
CA ASP A 81 -13.24 -6.12 -0.31
C ASP A 81 -12.60 -6.00 -1.69
N ASN A 82 -13.41 -5.84 -2.72
CA ASN A 82 -12.93 -5.64 -4.09
C ASN A 82 -12.05 -4.39 -4.20
N MET A 83 -12.45 -3.30 -3.52
CA MET A 83 -11.69 -2.05 -3.51
C MET A 83 -10.32 -2.26 -2.83
N LEU A 84 -10.28 -2.89 -1.66
CA LEU A 84 -9.02 -3.19 -0.97
C LEU A 84 -8.15 -4.14 -1.77
N ARG A 85 -8.73 -5.18 -2.39
CA ARG A 85 -8.03 -6.08 -3.32
C ARG A 85 -7.36 -5.32 -4.45
N LEU A 86 -8.08 -4.42 -5.12
CA LEU A 86 -7.51 -3.58 -6.18
C LEU A 86 -6.39 -2.67 -5.70
N LEU A 87 -6.44 -2.19 -4.45
CA LEU A 87 -5.37 -1.39 -3.86
C LEU A 87 -4.14 -2.24 -3.51
N GLU A 88 -4.34 -3.48 -3.04
CA GLU A 88 -3.24 -4.40 -2.77
C GLU A 88 -2.54 -4.87 -4.06
N GLN A 89 -3.28 -5.09 -5.14
CA GLN A 89 -2.73 -5.51 -6.44
C GLN A 89 -1.91 -4.44 -7.17
N ARG A 90 -1.79 -3.24 -6.64
CA ARG A 90 -0.96 -2.19 -7.26
C ARG A 90 0.51 -2.57 -7.20
N LEU A 91 1.23 -2.37 -8.29
CA LEU A 91 2.66 -2.71 -8.38
C LEU A 91 3.51 -2.02 -7.29
N ASP A 92 3.23 -0.74 -6.99
CA ASP A 92 3.94 -0.03 -5.91
C ASP A 92 3.70 -0.68 -4.53
N ASN A 93 2.49 -1.17 -4.28
CA ASN A 93 2.19 -1.87 -3.03
C ASN A 93 2.79 -3.29 -3.01
N VAL A 94 2.74 -4.02 -4.13
CA VAL A 94 3.34 -5.36 -4.23
C VAL A 94 4.86 -5.31 -4.00
N VAL A 95 5.55 -4.34 -4.59
CA VAL A 95 6.99 -4.11 -4.36
C VAL A 95 7.28 -3.84 -2.87
N PHE A 96 6.41 -3.12 -2.18
CA PHE A 96 6.50 -2.92 -0.73
C PHE A 96 6.25 -4.22 0.05
N ARG A 97 5.21 -4.99 -0.29
CA ARG A 97 4.86 -6.27 0.37
C ARG A 97 5.92 -7.36 0.18
N LEU A 98 6.60 -7.36 -0.96
CA LEU A 98 7.75 -8.24 -1.21
C LEU A 98 9.01 -7.85 -0.41
N GLY A 99 8.99 -6.71 0.30
CA GLY A 99 10.14 -6.23 1.06
C GLY A 99 11.24 -5.56 0.23
N LEU A 100 11.05 -5.39 -1.09
CA LEU A 100 12.01 -4.71 -1.98
C LEU A 100 12.18 -3.23 -1.64
N ALA A 101 11.27 -2.66 -0.87
CA ALA A 101 11.32 -1.28 -0.40
C ALA A 101 10.82 -1.17 1.04
N LYS A 102 11.51 -0.37 1.86
CA LYS A 102 11.16 -0.13 3.28
C LYS A 102 9.80 0.57 3.45
N THR A 103 9.38 1.35 2.48
CA THR A 103 8.13 2.13 2.52
C THR A 103 7.41 2.11 1.18
N ARG A 104 6.07 2.28 1.19
CA ARG A 104 5.30 2.42 -0.06
C ARG A 104 5.72 3.61 -0.92
N ARG A 105 6.21 4.70 -0.32
CA ARG A 105 6.76 5.85 -1.07
C ARG A 105 8.03 5.48 -1.82
N MET A 106 8.92 4.73 -1.16
CA MET A 106 10.15 4.22 -1.78
C MET A 106 9.82 3.20 -2.88
N ALA A 107 8.89 2.27 -2.63
CA ALA A 107 8.43 1.32 -3.62
C ALA A 107 7.90 2.03 -4.89
N ARG A 108 7.08 3.05 -4.70
CA ARG A 108 6.58 3.88 -5.80
C ARG A 108 7.71 4.57 -6.57
N GLN A 109 8.73 5.07 -5.87
CA GLN A 109 9.90 5.68 -6.50
C GLN A 109 10.68 4.66 -7.34
N LEU A 110 10.92 3.46 -6.81
CA LEU A 110 11.59 2.38 -7.53
C LEU A 110 10.86 2.01 -8.82
N VAL A 111 9.54 1.88 -8.76
CA VAL A 111 8.72 1.61 -9.95
C VAL A 111 8.84 2.76 -10.95
N CYS A 112 8.62 4.02 -10.53
CA CYS A 112 8.68 5.18 -11.42
C CYS A 112 10.05 5.38 -12.08
N HIS A 113 11.14 5.00 -11.38
CA HIS A 113 12.50 5.08 -11.92
C HIS A 113 12.85 3.89 -12.83
N GLY A 114 11.93 2.92 -12.98
CA GLY A 114 12.10 1.78 -13.90
C GLY A 114 13.10 0.74 -13.41
N HIS A 115 13.23 0.58 -12.09
CA HIS A 115 14.02 -0.49 -11.49
C HIS A 115 13.31 -1.83 -11.50
N ILE A 116 11.98 -1.84 -11.68
CA ILE A 116 11.11 -3.02 -11.60
C ILE A 116 10.74 -3.52 -12.99
N ARG A 117 10.69 -4.83 -13.14
CA ARG A 117 10.18 -5.53 -14.30
C ARG A 117 9.04 -6.47 -13.89
N VAL A 118 8.08 -6.64 -14.76
CA VAL A 118 7.01 -7.64 -14.62
C VAL A 118 7.07 -8.53 -15.87
N ASN A 119 7.27 -9.83 -15.68
CA ASN A 119 7.45 -10.80 -16.76
C ASN A 119 8.53 -10.33 -17.76
N ASP A 120 9.67 -9.90 -17.21
CA ASP A 120 10.84 -9.37 -17.95
C ASP A 120 10.61 -8.07 -18.74
N ILE A 121 9.41 -7.50 -18.67
CA ILE A 121 9.07 -6.21 -19.29
C ILE A 121 9.22 -5.10 -18.26
N LYS A 122 9.90 -4.00 -18.64
CA LYS A 122 10.01 -2.81 -17.81
C LYS A 122 8.63 -2.20 -17.57
N VAL A 123 8.23 -2.01 -16.33
CA VAL A 123 7.00 -1.32 -15.93
C VAL A 123 7.33 -0.16 -15.02
N ASP A 124 7.01 1.07 -15.42
CA ASP A 124 7.25 2.32 -14.66
C ASP A 124 5.96 2.97 -14.15
N ILE A 125 4.85 2.24 -14.23
CA ILE A 125 3.53 2.70 -13.80
C ILE A 125 3.19 2.11 -12.42
N PRO A 126 3.21 2.89 -11.32
CA PRO A 126 2.92 2.38 -9.96
C PRO A 126 1.52 1.81 -9.78
N SER A 127 0.56 2.26 -10.59
CA SER A 127 -0.83 1.80 -10.56
C SER A 127 -1.08 0.55 -11.42
N TYR A 128 -0.05 -0.03 -12.01
CA TYR A 128 -0.17 -1.29 -12.74
C TYR A 128 -0.79 -2.36 -11.82
N GLN A 129 -1.78 -3.08 -12.33
CA GLN A 129 -2.47 -4.14 -11.58
C GLN A 129 -1.79 -5.47 -11.90
N VAL A 130 -1.15 -6.06 -10.90
CA VAL A 130 -0.53 -7.38 -11.05
C VAL A 130 -1.60 -8.47 -11.13
N LYS A 131 -1.29 -9.52 -11.84
CA LYS A 131 -2.14 -10.71 -12.03
C LYS A 131 -1.50 -11.92 -11.37
N VAL A 132 -2.31 -12.95 -11.12
CA VAL A 132 -1.80 -14.25 -10.67
C VAL A 132 -0.87 -14.83 -11.74
N GLY A 133 0.28 -15.32 -11.32
CA GLY A 133 1.35 -15.83 -12.18
C GLY A 133 2.38 -14.78 -12.62
N ASP A 134 2.15 -13.50 -12.36
CA ASP A 134 3.15 -12.47 -12.69
C ASP A 134 4.42 -12.64 -11.87
N LYS A 135 5.57 -12.56 -12.54
CA LYS A 135 6.91 -12.53 -11.94
C LYS A 135 7.42 -11.10 -11.86
N ILE A 136 7.79 -10.67 -10.68
CA ILE A 136 8.28 -9.32 -10.41
C ILE A 136 9.77 -9.43 -10.14
N THR A 137 10.58 -8.82 -11.00
CA THR A 137 12.04 -8.89 -10.96
C THR A 137 12.64 -7.48 -10.93
N LEU A 138 13.90 -7.40 -10.53
CA LEU A 138 14.68 -6.18 -10.66
C LEU A 138 15.32 -6.09 -12.04
N ARG A 139 15.59 -4.86 -12.47
CA ARG A 139 16.45 -4.62 -13.64
C ARG A 139 17.88 -5.05 -13.28
N LYS A 140 18.58 -5.82 -14.11
CA LYS A 140 19.95 -6.34 -13.90
C LYS A 140 20.91 -5.28 -13.35
N ARG A 141 20.98 -4.09 -13.97
CA ARG A 141 21.81 -2.99 -13.50
C ARG A 141 21.44 -2.48 -12.08
N SER A 142 20.22 -2.70 -11.64
CA SER A 142 19.75 -2.26 -10.33
C SER A 142 20.07 -3.26 -9.22
N GLU A 143 20.28 -4.53 -9.55
CA GLU A 143 20.62 -5.59 -8.60
C GLU A 143 21.93 -5.34 -7.85
N GLU A 144 22.85 -4.59 -8.48
CA GLU A 144 24.15 -4.22 -7.90
C GLU A 144 24.06 -3.10 -6.87
N MET A 145 22.91 -2.44 -6.74
CA MET A 145 22.73 -1.38 -5.76
C MET A 145 22.81 -1.97 -4.34
N GLU A 146 23.55 -1.29 -3.46
CA GLU A 146 23.80 -1.71 -2.07
C GLU A 146 22.50 -2.07 -1.32
N MET A 147 21.45 -1.31 -1.57
CA MET A 147 20.11 -1.52 -1.03
C MET A 147 19.54 -2.92 -1.35
N PHE A 148 19.79 -3.45 -2.55
CA PHE A 148 19.28 -4.76 -2.96
C PHE A 148 20.27 -5.90 -2.60
N LYS A 149 21.56 -5.60 -2.45
CA LYS A 149 22.53 -6.56 -1.94
C LYS A 149 22.19 -7.02 -0.53
N SER A 150 21.82 -6.08 0.35
CA SER A 150 21.41 -6.40 1.72
C SER A 150 20.13 -7.27 1.79
N LEU A 151 19.28 -7.24 0.78
CA LEU A 151 18.07 -8.08 0.75
C LEU A 151 18.38 -9.56 0.45
N ARG A 152 19.50 -9.86 -0.20
CA ARG A 152 19.97 -11.23 -0.43
C ARG A 152 20.41 -11.94 0.85
N GLU A 153 20.84 -11.18 1.85
CA GLU A 153 21.24 -11.70 3.17
C GLU A 153 20.03 -12.08 4.04
N GLY A 154 18.84 -11.72 3.63
CA GLY A 154 17.58 -12.04 4.27
C GLY A 154 16.68 -10.82 4.48
N THR A 155 15.39 -11.00 4.27
CA THR A 155 14.39 -9.99 4.57
C THR A 155 13.67 -10.33 5.87
N SER A 156 13.62 -9.38 6.80
CA SER A 156 12.79 -9.50 8.02
C SER A 156 11.32 -9.19 7.77
N THR A 157 10.92 -8.96 6.52
CA THR A 157 9.57 -8.57 6.16
C THR A 157 8.67 -9.80 6.08
N LEU A 158 7.55 -9.78 6.80
CA LEU A 158 6.51 -10.80 6.67
C LEU A 158 5.84 -10.65 5.31
N ILE A 159 6.06 -11.64 4.45
CA ILE A 159 5.48 -11.68 3.12
C ILE A 159 4.09 -12.30 3.22
N PRO A 160 3.02 -11.67 2.69
CA PRO A 160 1.67 -12.22 2.69
C PRO A 160 1.60 -13.55 1.90
N LYS A 161 0.69 -14.43 2.29
CA LYS A 161 0.54 -15.78 1.70
C LYS A 161 0.28 -15.78 0.18
N TRP A 162 -0.32 -14.73 -0.36
CA TRP A 162 -0.62 -14.59 -1.78
C TRP A 162 0.60 -14.21 -2.65
N LEU A 163 1.75 -13.89 -1.99
CA LEU A 163 3.03 -13.59 -2.65
C LEU A 163 4.09 -14.61 -2.21
N SER A 164 5.07 -14.85 -3.05
CA SER A 164 6.32 -15.53 -2.69
C SER A 164 7.51 -14.72 -3.16
N PHE A 165 8.62 -14.81 -2.45
CA PHE A 165 9.84 -14.07 -2.76
C PHE A 165 11.05 -14.98 -2.66
N ASP A 166 11.81 -15.04 -3.73
CA ASP A 166 13.12 -15.68 -3.79
C ASP A 166 14.20 -14.62 -3.55
N ALA A 167 14.84 -14.68 -2.39
CA ALA A 167 15.88 -13.74 -2.00
C ALA A 167 17.16 -13.87 -2.81
N GLN A 168 17.49 -15.08 -3.31
CA GLN A 168 18.70 -15.31 -4.09
C GLN A 168 18.61 -14.62 -5.45
N ASN A 169 17.46 -14.80 -6.12
CA ASN A 169 17.21 -14.24 -7.44
C ASN A 169 16.50 -12.87 -7.40
N LEU A 170 16.19 -12.34 -6.21
CA LEU A 170 15.42 -11.11 -6.00
C LEU A 170 14.13 -11.09 -6.83
N THR A 171 13.45 -12.24 -6.89
CA THR A 171 12.26 -12.45 -7.71
C THR A 171 11.05 -12.68 -6.82
N GLY A 172 10.02 -11.88 -7.02
CA GLY A 172 8.70 -12.07 -6.41
C GLY A 172 7.74 -12.72 -7.39
N THR A 173 6.87 -13.61 -6.90
CA THR A 173 5.78 -14.18 -7.70
C THR A 173 4.44 -13.97 -7.03
N VAL A 174 3.40 -13.77 -7.84
CA VAL A 174 2.02 -13.61 -7.40
C VAL A 174 1.32 -14.95 -7.51
N ASN A 175 1.09 -15.62 -6.37
CA ASN A 175 0.53 -16.98 -6.34
C ASN A 175 -1.01 -16.97 -6.38
N ALA A 176 -1.64 -15.99 -5.73
CA ALA A 176 -3.09 -15.86 -5.64
C ALA A 176 -3.52 -14.39 -5.65
N LEU A 177 -4.82 -14.14 -5.68
CA LEU A 177 -5.34 -12.80 -5.43
C LEU A 177 -5.41 -12.55 -3.92
N PRO A 178 -5.11 -11.32 -3.44
CA PRO A 178 -5.20 -11.01 -2.02
C PRO A 178 -6.65 -11.13 -1.52
N THR A 179 -6.80 -11.78 -0.36
CA THR A 179 -8.06 -11.87 0.37
C THR A 179 -8.15 -10.78 1.44
N ARG A 180 -9.30 -10.61 2.07
CA ARG A 180 -9.45 -9.64 3.16
C ARG A 180 -8.55 -9.97 4.35
N GLU A 181 -8.33 -11.26 4.62
CA GLU A 181 -7.49 -11.76 5.71
C GLU A 181 -6.00 -11.44 5.54
N ASP A 182 -5.55 -11.29 4.27
CA ASP A 182 -4.17 -10.94 3.95
C ASP A 182 -3.86 -9.44 4.18
N ILE A 183 -4.87 -8.65 4.50
CA ILE A 183 -4.75 -7.19 4.62
C ILE A 183 -4.71 -6.78 6.10
N ASP A 184 -3.53 -6.42 6.60
CA ASP A 184 -3.28 -6.06 8.00
C ASP A 184 -3.91 -4.71 8.42
N LEU A 185 -4.67 -4.07 7.55
CA LEU A 185 -5.26 -2.77 7.81
C LEU A 185 -6.64 -2.92 8.45
N GLN A 186 -6.77 -2.45 9.69
CA GLN A 186 -8.06 -2.34 10.38
C GLN A 186 -8.85 -1.16 9.82
N VAL A 187 -9.81 -1.45 8.96
CA VAL A 187 -10.67 -0.48 8.27
C VAL A 187 -12.10 -1.00 8.24
N GLN A 188 -13.05 -0.09 8.34
CA GLN A 188 -14.47 -0.36 8.15
C GLN A 188 -14.85 0.00 6.69
N GLU A 189 -14.73 -0.97 5.80
CA GLU A 189 -14.95 -0.80 4.36
C GLU A 189 -16.36 -0.30 4.03
N ASN A 190 -17.36 -0.76 4.80
CA ASN A 190 -18.75 -0.37 4.62
C ASN A 190 -18.92 1.15 4.74
N MET A 191 -18.23 1.79 5.68
CA MET A 191 -18.27 3.25 5.83
C MET A 191 -17.75 3.99 4.59
N ILE A 192 -16.78 3.40 3.88
CA ILE A 192 -16.24 3.99 2.64
C ILE A 192 -17.24 3.83 1.50
N VAL A 193 -17.89 2.67 1.42
CA VAL A 193 -18.93 2.41 0.43
C VAL A 193 -20.11 3.36 0.64
N GLU A 194 -20.60 3.50 1.87
CA GLU A 194 -21.66 4.44 2.23
C GLU A 194 -21.32 5.90 1.92
N PHE A 195 -20.06 6.29 2.15
CA PHE A 195 -19.58 7.64 1.84
C PHE A 195 -19.69 7.98 0.36
N TYR A 196 -19.45 7.01 -0.54
CA TYR A 196 -19.49 7.22 -1.97
C TYR A 196 -20.86 6.91 -2.62
N SER A 197 -21.75 6.23 -1.92
CA SER A 197 -23.11 5.90 -2.39
C SER A 197 -24.13 7.03 -2.14
N ARG A 198 -23.74 8.08 -1.46
CA ARG A 198 -24.55 9.30 -1.21
C ARG A 198 -24.69 10.18 -2.42
#